data_4999836acf6b08181b7eacafd74136f7
#
_entry.id   4999836acf6b08181b7eacafd74136f7
#
_cell.length_a   1.000
_cell.length_b   1.000
_cell.length_c   1.000
_cell.angle_alpha   90.00
_cell.angle_beta   90.00
_cell.angle_gamma   90.00
#
_symmetry.space_group_name_H-M   'P 1'
#
loop_
_entity.id
_entity.type
_entity.pdbx_description
1 polymer ?
#
loop_
_entity_poly.entity_id
_entity_poly.type
_entity_poly.pdbx_seq_one_letter_code
_entity_poly.pdbx_strand_id
1 'polypeptide(L)'
;MSIWIQNAKIATMDSANPLAESAVVVGGFFAFVGSLQNAEAYLQEHPCPDISVLDCGGEFLMPGFNDSHMHYLHYAKSKSSVDLTGCTALSEVILRMRRGFEQSYRPDSGLWLIGEGWNQDYFTDEKRFPTADDLNEITTEYPLLIMRSCFHIGVLNQKAMELYGISADTASRFGACVETDARGIPNGVVKEEVLDDIKSFLPAPSAQQLLDLLVDTQTDLFRNGITSVQSDDLKYMPADSVYTILSLLREAGETGRLRLRIAEQALLPQKSELDQFLYEKGIDDSYGNRTFKISCIKLLADGSLGARTALMRKPYHDAPDTKGLAVYDQASLDALVLEAHKNNIAVAIHAIGDGAIELCLNAFARARQEYPYLHPRHGIVHCQITDAKQLRRFKELDVLAYIQPIFLDYDIHIVTDRVGRELASTSYAWKTYIDSGVHTAFGTDCPVESFRPLPGIYCAVTRCDLKGNGPFLAEQRLTREQALYGYTAAGAYASHDEAVKGKIKAGMYADFITLDTDLLTCPAEALLHANVTRTYIDGTCVYNNVQR
;
A
#
# COMPACT_ATOMS: atom_id res chain seq x y z
N MET A 1 -10.24 28.10 5.13
CA MET A 1 -9.00 28.36 5.90
C MET A 1 -7.99 28.98 4.94
N SER A 2 -7.27 30.00 5.38
CA SER A 2 -6.22 30.65 4.57
C SER A 2 -4.91 30.61 5.36
N ILE A 3 -3.81 30.28 4.68
CA ILE A 3 -2.49 30.12 5.29
C ILE A 3 -1.45 30.85 4.45
N TRP A 4 -0.58 31.60 5.09
CA TRP A 4 0.64 32.12 4.50
C TRP A 4 1.85 31.35 5.02
N ILE A 5 2.47 30.57 4.18
CA ILE A 5 3.65 29.76 4.48
C ILE A 5 4.90 30.62 4.30
N GLN A 6 5.72 30.70 5.34
CA GLN A 6 6.96 31.49 5.39
C GLN A 6 8.12 30.64 5.91
N ASN A 7 9.33 31.11 5.66
CA ASN A 7 10.58 30.52 6.14
C ASN A 7 10.67 29.02 5.87
N ALA A 8 10.25 28.58 4.66
CA ALA A 8 10.33 27.20 4.21
C ALA A 8 11.32 27.07 3.06
N LYS A 9 11.98 25.93 2.98
CA LYS A 9 12.66 25.49 1.76
C LYS A 9 11.70 24.61 0.98
N ILE A 10 11.02 25.17 -0.02
CA ILE A 10 9.94 24.50 -0.73
C ILE A 10 10.47 23.83 -1.99
N ALA A 11 10.43 22.47 -2.04
CA ALA A 11 10.60 21.69 -3.26
C ALA A 11 9.24 21.48 -3.91
N THR A 12 8.98 22.14 -5.03
CA THR A 12 7.63 22.22 -5.60
C THR A 12 7.23 21.02 -6.45
N MET A 13 8.18 20.23 -6.92
CA MET A 13 8.00 19.20 -7.94
C MET A 13 7.43 19.73 -9.28
N ASP A 14 7.44 21.04 -9.49
CA ASP A 14 7.12 21.69 -10.76
C ASP A 14 8.41 22.14 -11.46
N SER A 15 8.73 21.56 -12.61
CA SER A 15 9.95 21.87 -13.37
C SER A 15 10.05 23.33 -13.80
N ALA A 16 8.93 24.04 -13.91
CA ALA A 16 8.92 25.47 -14.24
C ALA A 16 9.32 26.37 -13.06
N ASN A 17 9.14 25.90 -11.82
CA ASN A 17 9.49 26.61 -10.60
C ASN A 17 9.92 25.61 -9.52
N PRO A 18 11.09 24.96 -9.65
CA PRO A 18 11.45 23.80 -8.85
C PRO A 18 11.63 24.08 -7.34
N LEU A 19 11.96 25.33 -6.99
CA LEU A 19 12.16 25.77 -5.61
C LEU A 19 11.39 27.06 -5.34
N ALA A 20 10.81 27.19 -4.15
CA ALA A 20 10.17 28.40 -3.67
C ALA A 20 10.50 28.64 -2.19
N GLU A 21 10.18 29.84 -1.68
CA GLU A 21 10.43 30.25 -0.29
C GLU A 21 9.12 30.47 0.50
N SER A 22 8.03 30.69 -0.24
CA SER A 22 6.75 31.03 0.32
C SER A 22 5.59 30.53 -0.55
N ALA A 23 4.47 30.26 0.07
CA ALA A 23 3.22 29.97 -0.61
C ALA A 23 2.02 30.53 0.16
N VAL A 24 0.96 30.85 -0.56
CA VAL A 24 -0.32 31.26 0.02
C VAL A 24 -1.37 30.21 -0.33
N VAL A 25 -2.07 29.74 0.71
CA VAL A 25 -3.17 28.77 0.57
C VAL A 25 -4.48 29.50 0.87
N VAL A 26 -5.47 29.33 -0.02
CA VAL A 26 -6.82 29.87 0.15
C VAL A 26 -7.84 28.80 -0.23
N GLY A 27 -8.79 28.52 0.66
CA GLY A 27 -9.89 27.58 0.36
C GLY A 27 -9.43 26.15 0.07
N GLY A 28 -8.26 25.75 0.58
CA GLY A 28 -7.70 24.41 0.37
C GLY A 28 -6.83 24.27 -0.89
N PHE A 29 -6.55 25.36 -1.58
CA PHE A 29 -5.72 25.39 -2.79
C PHE A 29 -4.52 26.31 -2.61
N PHE A 30 -3.41 26.03 -3.27
CA PHE A 30 -2.33 26.98 -3.42
C PHE A 30 -2.81 28.13 -4.31
N ALA A 31 -2.91 29.32 -3.76
CA ALA A 31 -3.28 30.53 -4.50
C ALA A 31 -2.05 31.22 -5.09
N PHE A 32 -0.90 31.12 -4.41
CA PHE A 32 0.38 31.64 -4.85
C PHE A 32 1.53 30.71 -4.40
N VAL A 33 2.59 30.63 -5.21
CA VAL A 33 3.85 29.91 -4.88
C VAL A 33 5.02 30.67 -5.48
N GLY A 34 6.03 31.05 -4.69
CA GLY A 34 7.18 31.79 -5.20
C GLY A 34 8.12 32.31 -4.11
N SER A 35 8.75 33.47 -4.35
CA SER A 35 9.57 34.14 -3.33
C SER A 35 8.73 34.78 -2.24
N LEU A 36 9.34 35.03 -1.07
CA LEU A 36 8.66 35.70 0.03
C LEU A 36 8.15 37.08 -0.38
N GLN A 37 8.99 37.88 -1.07
CA GLN A 37 8.63 39.22 -1.54
C GLN A 37 7.41 39.19 -2.47
N ASN A 38 7.34 38.22 -3.38
CA ASN A 38 6.20 38.13 -4.31
C ASN A 38 4.94 37.63 -3.59
N ALA A 39 5.06 36.81 -2.53
CA ALA A 39 3.93 36.43 -1.70
C ALA A 39 3.35 37.63 -0.93
N GLU A 40 4.19 38.51 -0.41
CA GLU A 40 3.76 39.77 0.22
C GLU A 40 3.02 40.69 -0.78
N ALA A 41 3.56 40.87 -1.99
CA ALA A 41 2.90 41.63 -3.05
C ALA A 41 1.54 41.00 -3.43
N TYR A 42 1.49 39.68 -3.58
CA TYR A 42 0.25 38.96 -3.83
C TYR A 42 -0.81 39.23 -2.77
N LEU A 43 -0.44 39.18 -1.47
CA LEU A 43 -1.37 39.44 -0.37
C LEU A 43 -1.81 40.90 -0.26
N GLN A 44 -0.99 41.87 -0.74
CA GLN A 44 -1.41 43.25 -0.85
C GLN A 44 -2.47 43.44 -1.94
N GLU A 45 -2.33 42.74 -3.06
CA GLU A 45 -3.30 42.79 -4.18
C GLU A 45 -4.55 41.96 -3.91
N HIS A 46 -4.42 40.89 -3.11
CA HIS A 46 -5.49 39.96 -2.76
C HIS A 46 -5.62 39.86 -1.23
N PRO A 47 -6.16 40.86 -0.55
CA PRO A 47 -6.26 40.87 0.92
C PRO A 47 -7.05 39.68 1.44
N CYS A 48 -6.48 38.99 2.43
CA CYS A 48 -7.08 37.84 3.10
C CYS A 48 -7.09 38.10 4.62
N PRO A 49 -8.16 38.74 5.17
CA PRO A 49 -8.18 39.24 6.55
C PRO A 49 -7.93 38.18 7.61
N ASP A 50 -8.38 36.95 7.36
CA ASP A 50 -8.30 35.82 8.30
C ASP A 50 -7.14 34.87 7.98
N ILE A 51 -6.07 35.34 7.33
CA ILE A 51 -4.93 34.50 6.99
C ILE A 51 -4.08 34.19 8.23
N SER A 52 -3.85 32.93 8.48
CA SER A 52 -2.90 32.49 9.50
C SER A 52 -1.51 32.35 8.90
N VAL A 53 -0.48 32.68 9.68
CA VAL A 53 0.91 32.50 9.26
C VAL A 53 1.41 31.15 9.75
N LEU A 54 1.94 30.34 8.83
CA LEU A 54 2.71 29.14 9.11
C LEU A 54 4.19 29.48 8.91
N ASP A 55 4.88 29.76 10.01
CA ASP A 55 6.34 29.87 10.01
C ASP A 55 6.94 28.47 10.10
N CYS A 56 7.66 28.06 9.06
CA CYS A 56 8.30 26.76 8.99
C CYS A 56 9.70 26.74 9.62
N GLY A 57 10.26 27.87 10.09
CA GLY A 57 11.55 27.91 10.77
C GLY A 57 12.72 27.33 9.98
N GLY A 58 12.65 27.31 8.67
CA GLY A 58 13.66 26.73 7.77
C GLY A 58 13.45 25.26 7.43
N GLU A 59 12.36 24.63 7.87
CA GLU A 59 12.03 23.24 7.53
C GLU A 59 11.91 23.05 6.01
N PHE A 60 12.20 21.82 5.56
CA PHE A 60 11.98 21.40 4.18
C PHE A 60 10.49 21.13 3.97
N LEU A 61 9.94 21.66 2.89
CA LEU A 61 8.54 21.51 2.53
C LEU A 61 8.40 20.98 1.11
N MET A 62 7.51 20.01 0.93
CA MET A 62 7.25 19.39 -0.37
C MET A 62 5.80 18.93 -0.49
N PRO A 63 5.31 18.53 -1.69
CA PRO A 63 4.00 17.88 -1.81
C PRO A 63 3.92 16.66 -0.90
N GLY A 64 2.74 16.35 -0.39
CA GLY A 64 2.51 15.11 0.33
C GLY A 64 2.81 13.89 -0.55
N PHE A 65 3.31 12.82 0.06
CA PHE A 65 3.58 11.58 -0.66
C PHE A 65 2.30 10.96 -1.21
N ASN A 66 2.43 10.39 -2.40
CA ASN A 66 1.41 9.60 -3.08
C ASN A 66 1.98 8.20 -3.29
N ASP A 67 1.48 7.22 -2.53
CA ASP A 67 1.81 5.81 -2.73
C ASP A 67 1.01 5.30 -3.93
N SER A 68 1.69 4.92 -5.02
CA SER A 68 1.01 4.54 -6.27
C SER A 68 0.50 3.10 -6.31
N HIS A 69 0.83 2.30 -5.32
CA HIS A 69 0.31 0.93 -5.17
C HIS A 69 0.52 0.40 -3.77
N MET A 70 -0.58 0.16 -3.06
CA MET A 70 -0.60 -0.54 -1.78
C MET A 70 -1.94 -1.29 -1.61
N HIS A 71 -2.12 -1.96 -0.49
CA HIS A 71 -3.37 -2.61 -0.07
C HIS A 71 -3.84 -1.99 1.25
N TYR A 72 -4.44 -0.80 1.16
CA TYR A 72 -4.73 0.01 2.35
C TYR A 72 -5.73 -0.65 3.29
N LEU A 73 -6.80 -1.28 2.76
CA LEU A 73 -7.74 -2.03 3.59
C LEU A 73 -7.09 -3.27 4.23
N HIS A 74 -6.18 -3.95 3.51
CA HIS A 74 -5.43 -5.05 4.10
C HIS A 74 -4.53 -4.56 5.25
N TYR A 75 -3.84 -3.44 5.07
CA TYR A 75 -3.09 -2.79 6.14
C TYR A 75 -4.00 -2.42 7.32
N ALA A 76 -5.15 -1.78 7.07
CA ALA A 76 -6.10 -1.41 8.10
C ALA A 76 -6.62 -2.65 8.87
N LYS A 77 -6.94 -3.73 8.15
CA LYS A 77 -7.33 -5.01 8.77
C LYS A 77 -6.20 -5.63 9.59
N SER A 78 -4.95 -5.54 9.15
CA SER A 78 -3.81 -6.05 9.94
C SER A 78 -3.65 -5.32 11.28
N LYS A 79 -4.14 -4.08 11.39
CA LYS A 79 -4.17 -3.33 12.65
C LYS A 79 -5.28 -3.79 13.61
N SER A 80 -6.24 -4.55 13.14
CA SER A 80 -7.25 -5.16 14.01
C SER A 80 -6.76 -6.43 14.70
N SER A 81 -5.62 -6.98 14.29
CA SER A 81 -4.90 -8.06 14.98
C SER A 81 -3.74 -7.50 15.82
N VAL A 82 -3.40 -8.24 16.86
CA VAL A 82 -2.24 -7.92 17.72
C VAL A 82 -0.99 -8.56 17.12
N ASP A 83 0.00 -7.74 16.76
CA ASP A 83 1.29 -8.25 16.28
C ASP A 83 2.08 -8.92 17.41
N LEU A 84 2.23 -10.23 17.29
CA LEU A 84 2.98 -11.10 18.21
C LEU A 84 4.33 -11.52 17.61
N THR A 85 4.70 -10.98 16.46
CA THR A 85 5.98 -11.28 15.80
C THR A 85 7.14 -10.84 16.68
N GLY A 86 8.16 -11.70 16.76
CA GLY A 86 9.38 -11.41 17.53
C GLY A 86 9.22 -11.48 19.05
N CYS A 87 8.07 -11.91 19.58
CA CYS A 87 7.95 -12.23 21.01
C CYS A 87 8.96 -13.31 21.39
N THR A 88 9.74 -13.02 22.43
CA THR A 88 10.77 -13.93 22.95
C THR A 88 10.38 -14.61 24.26
N ALA A 89 9.16 -14.39 24.74
CA ALA A 89 8.60 -14.96 25.96
C ALA A 89 7.09 -15.15 25.82
N LEU A 90 6.54 -16.21 26.46
CA LEU A 90 5.10 -16.41 26.57
C LEU A 90 4.43 -15.24 27.29
N SER A 91 5.04 -14.77 28.38
CA SER A 91 4.58 -13.60 29.12
C SER A 91 4.48 -12.33 28.26
N GLU A 92 5.35 -12.16 27.27
CA GLU A 92 5.28 -11.06 26.31
C GLU A 92 4.07 -11.19 25.37
N VAL A 93 3.76 -12.41 24.89
CA VAL A 93 2.57 -12.70 24.09
C VAL A 93 1.31 -12.28 24.86
N ILE A 94 1.19 -12.72 26.11
CA ILE A 94 0.03 -12.39 26.95
C ILE A 94 -0.06 -10.89 27.23
N LEU A 95 1.06 -10.23 27.47
CA LEU A 95 1.10 -8.78 27.68
C LEU A 95 0.64 -8.01 26.44
N ARG A 96 1.12 -8.39 25.24
CA ARG A 96 0.70 -7.74 23.97
C ARG A 96 -0.78 -7.97 23.72
N MET A 97 -1.28 -9.19 23.89
CA MET A 97 -2.70 -9.51 23.74
C MET A 97 -3.58 -8.73 24.74
N ARG A 98 -3.15 -8.58 26.00
CA ARG A 98 -3.86 -7.79 27.02
C ARG A 98 -3.95 -6.31 26.62
N ARG A 99 -2.85 -5.72 26.14
CA ARG A 99 -2.84 -4.34 25.62
C ARG A 99 -3.76 -4.18 24.41
N GLY A 100 -3.72 -5.14 23.49
CA GLY A 100 -4.61 -5.16 22.32
C GLY A 100 -6.09 -5.23 22.75
N PHE A 101 -6.40 -6.05 23.76
CA PHE A 101 -7.74 -6.15 24.32
C PHE A 101 -8.20 -4.81 24.92
N GLU A 102 -7.39 -4.18 25.77
CA GLU A 102 -7.70 -2.88 26.38
C GLU A 102 -7.94 -1.77 25.35
N GLN A 103 -7.21 -1.79 24.24
CA GLN A 103 -7.31 -0.78 23.17
C GLN A 103 -8.46 -1.04 22.19
N SER A 104 -8.73 -2.31 21.88
CA SER A 104 -9.63 -2.72 20.80
C SER A 104 -10.97 -3.27 21.28
N TYR A 105 -11.16 -3.44 22.61
CA TYR A 105 -12.38 -4.01 23.15
C TYR A 105 -13.62 -3.22 22.78
N ARG A 106 -14.55 -3.88 22.10
CA ARG A 106 -15.87 -3.35 21.72
C ARG A 106 -16.90 -4.42 22.06
N PRO A 107 -17.55 -4.36 23.23
CA PRO A 107 -18.36 -5.47 23.80
C PRO A 107 -19.44 -5.99 22.85
N ASP A 108 -20.03 -5.15 22.03
CA ASP A 108 -21.16 -5.50 21.17
C ASP A 108 -20.76 -5.68 19.69
N SER A 109 -19.45 -5.74 19.37
CA SER A 109 -19.01 -5.83 17.99
C SER A 109 -19.25 -7.19 17.33
N GLY A 110 -19.38 -8.25 18.13
CA GLY A 110 -19.39 -9.65 17.65
C GLY A 110 -18.04 -10.12 17.10
N LEU A 111 -17.03 -9.25 17.03
CA LEU A 111 -15.70 -9.58 16.50
C LEU A 111 -14.86 -10.31 17.55
N TRP A 112 -13.88 -11.07 17.08
CA TRP A 112 -12.85 -11.70 17.91
C TRP A 112 -11.59 -10.84 17.95
N LEU A 113 -10.88 -10.85 19.08
CA LEU A 113 -9.54 -10.29 19.10
C LEU A 113 -8.56 -11.36 18.63
N ILE A 114 -7.81 -11.03 17.58
CA ILE A 114 -6.86 -11.93 16.93
C ILE A 114 -5.44 -11.42 17.21
N GLY A 115 -4.52 -12.35 17.54
CA GLY A 115 -3.10 -12.09 17.62
C GLY A 115 -2.35 -12.98 16.65
N GLU A 116 -1.31 -12.47 15.99
CA GLU A 116 -0.62 -13.20 14.92
C GLU A 116 0.90 -13.13 15.06
N GLY A 117 1.57 -14.23 14.75
CA GLY A 117 3.02 -14.22 14.55
C GLY A 117 3.86 -14.77 15.70
N TRP A 118 3.27 -15.30 16.79
CA TRP A 118 4.04 -15.91 17.87
C TRP A 118 4.75 -17.19 17.41
N ASN A 119 5.88 -17.51 18.07
CA ASN A 119 6.61 -18.76 17.85
C ASN A 119 7.30 -19.20 19.15
N GLN A 120 6.83 -20.32 19.75
CA GLN A 120 7.36 -20.85 21.00
C GLN A 120 8.83 -21.26 20.94
N ASP A 121 9.38 -21.49 19.75
CA ASP A 121 10.80 -21.85 19.60
C ASP A 121 11.73 -20.71 20.02
N TYR A 122 11.22 -19.48 20.01
CA TYR A 122 11.93 -18.27 20.46
C TYR A 122 11.72 -17.95 21.95
N PHE A 123 10.79 -18.64 22.64
CA PHE A 123 10.49 -18.34 24.04
C PHE A 123 11.66 -18.72 24.97
N THR A 124 12.01 -17.81 25.86
CA THR A 124 13.09 -17.96 26.84
C THR A 124 12.59 -18.29 28.23
N ASP A 125 11.29 -18.03 28.51
CA ASP A 125 10.62 -18.39 29.78
C ASP A 125 10.04 -19.79 29.72
N GLU A 126 8.95 -20.01 28.98
CA GLU A 126 8.27 -21.30 28.86
C GLU A 126 8.23 -21.78 27.40
N LYS A 127 9.06 -22.79 27.06
CA LYS A 127 9.12 -23.36 25.70
C LYS A 127 7.98 -24.33 25.41
N ARG A 128 6.75 -23.83 25.48
CA ARG A 128 5.54 -24.58 25.14
C ARG A 128 4.61 -23.75 24.28
N PHE A 129 3.62 -24.35 23.69
CA PHE A 129 2.51 -23.59 23.11
C PHE A 129 1.77 -22.83 24.21
N PRO A 130 1.28 -21.61 23.91
CA PRO A 130 0.22 -20.99 24.71
C PRO A 130 -1.00 -21.90 24.78
N THR A 131 -1.79 -21.77 25.82
CA THR A 131 -3.02 -22.55 26.02
C THR A 131 -4.21 -21.62 26.27
N ALA A 132 -5.42 -22.22 26.35
CA ALA A 132 -6.61 -21.48 26.74
C ALA A 132 -6.47 -20.79 28.09
N ASP A 133 -5.81 -21.44 29.05
CA ASP A 133 -5.62 -20.92 30.41
C ASP A 133 -4.78 -19.62 30.36
N ASP A 134 -3.73 -19.59 29.56
CA ASP A 134 -2.90 -18.39 29.38
C ASP A 134 -3.73 -17.21 28.82
N LEU A 135 -4.60 -17.47 27.85
CA LEU A 135 -5.46 -16.45 27.26
C LEU A 135 -6.63 -16.06 28.15
N ASN A 136 -7.14 -16.98 28.98
CA ASN A 136 -8.19 -16.73 29.96
C ASN A 136 -7.76 -15.73 31.05
N GLU A 137 -6.44 -15.58 31.30
CA GLU A 137 -5.92 -14.53 32.18
C GLU A 137 -6.22 -13.10 31.66
N ILE A 138 -6.51 -12.97 30.37
CA ILE A 138 -6.87 -11.68 29.75
C ILE A 138 -8.38 -11.48 29.87
N THR A 139 -9.17 -12.45 29.42
CA THR A 139 -10.64 -12.44 29.50
C THR A 139 -11.23 -13.83 29.24
N THR A 140 -12.32 -14.14 29.92
CA THR A 140 -13.17 -15.31 29.66
C THR A 140 -14.50 -14.94 29.01
N GLU A 141 -14.76 -13.64 28.77
CA GLU A 141 -16.03 -13.15 28.26
C GLU A 141 -15.98 -12.73 26.78
N TYR A 142 -14.77 -12.47 26.29
CA TYR A 142 -14.55 -12.03 24.91
C TYR A 142 -13.69 -13.07 24.15
N PRO A 143 -14.05 -13.45 22.90
CA PRO A 143 -13.34 -14.49 22.18
C PRO A 143 -11.95 -14.03 21.72
N LEU A 144 -10.92 -14.80 22.07
CA LEU A 144 -9.54 -14.58 21.66
C LEU A 144 -9.05 -15.76 20.81
N LEU A 145 -8.32 -15.43 19.75
CA LEU A 145 -7.57 -16.36 18.92
C LEU A 145 -6.15 -15.82 18.73
N ILE A 146 -5.14 -16.60 19.01
CA ILE A 146 -3.76 -16.27 18.61
C ILE A 146 -3.23 -17.31 17.62
N MET A 147 -2.63 -16.84 16.52
CA MET A 147 -2.09 -17.69 15.47
C MET A 147 -0.56 -17.69 15.48
N ARG A 148 0.00 -18.90 15.37
CA ARG A 148 1.45 -19.09 15.25
C ARG A 148 1.93 -18.54 13.89
N SER A 149 3.20 -18.15 13.81
CA SER A 149 3.85 -17.60 12.60
C SER A 149 3.72 -18.47 11.34
N CYS A 150 3.44 -19.78 11.48
CA CYS A 150 3.17 -20.69 10.36
C CYS A 150 1.72 -20.66 9.86
N PHE A 151 0.78 -20.04 10.60
CA PHE A 151 -0.66 -20.00 10.32
C PHE A 151 -1.39 -21.35 10.25
N HIS A 152 -0.72 -22.44 10.69
CA HIS A 152 -1.28 -23.80 10.79
C HIS A 152 -1.65 -24.21 12.23
N ILE A 153 -1.30 -23.40 13.21
CA ILE A 153 -1.58 -23.63 14.64
C ILE A 153 -2.16 -22.36 15.22
N GLY A 154 -3.27 -22.49 15.91
CA GLY A 154 -3.91 -21.43 16.68
C GLY A 154 -4.19 -21.84 18.12
N VAL A 155 -4.46 -20.85 18.97
CA VAL A 155 -4.90 -21.08 20.36
C VAL A 155 -6.11 -20.20 20.63
N LEU A 156 -7.16 -20.84 21.10
CA LEU A 156 -8.43 -20.24 21.49
C LEU A 156 -8.48 -20.08 23.01
N ASN A 157 -9.06 -18.98 23.51
CA ASN A 157 -9.49 -18.94 24.90
C ASN A 157 -10.80 -19.71 25.11
N GLN A 158 -11.26 -19.84 26.34
CA GLN A 158 -12.49 -20.56 26.67
C GLN A 158 -13.69 -20.01 25.90
N LYS A 159 -13.84 -18.70 25.80
CA LYS A 159 -15.00 -18.08 25.11
C LYS A 159 -15.02 -18.41 23.62
N ALA A 160 -13.86 -18.38 22.96
CA ALA A 160 -13.74 -18.73 21.56
C ALA A 160 -14.05 -20.23 21.31
N MET A 161 -13.58 -21.11 22.18
CA MET A 161 -13.93 -22.54 22.13
C MET A 161 -15.43 -22.77 22.28
N GLU A 162 -16.08 -22.11 23.25
CA GLU A 162 -17.53 -22.19 23.46
C GLU A 162 -18.30 -21.77 22.21
N LEU A 163 -17.94 -20.62 21.60
CA LEU A 163 -18.62 -20.09 20.41
C LEU A 163 -18.45 -21.01 19.19
N TYR A 164 -17.30 -21.63 19.02
CA TYR A 164 -17.07 -22.57 17.92
C TYR A 164 -17.62 -23.98 18.21
N GLY A 165 -17.92 -24.30 19.45
CA GLY A 165 -18.48 -25.58 19.86
C GLY A 165 -17.42 -26.65 20.22
N ILE A 166 -16.23 -26.25 20.62
CA ILE A 166 -15.17 -27.13 21.16
C ILE A 166 -15.38 -27.28 22.68
N SER A 167 -15.61 -28.52 23.13
CA SER A 167 -15.76 -28.86 24.54
C SER A 167 -15.19 -30.27 24.79
N ALA A 168 -15.13 -30.71 26.05
CA ALA A 168 -14.74 -32.06 26.37
C ALA A 168 -15.60 -33.14 25.68
N ASP A 169 -16.90 -32.87 25.49
CA ASP A 169 -17.83 -33.77 24.82
C ASP A 169 -17.67 -33.82 23.30
N THR A 170 -17.16 -32.76 22.70
CA THR A 170 -17.03 -32.62 21.22
C THR A 170 -15.62 -32.79 20.71
N ALA A 171 -14.59 -32.69 21.55
CA ALA A 171 -13.18 -32.70 21.13
C ALA A 171 -12.81 -33.93 20.27
N SER A 172 -13.37 -35.08 20.58
CA SER A 172 -13.12 -36.32 19.82
C SER A 172 -13.56 -36.24 18.34
N ARG A 173 -14.46 -35.34 17.99
CA ARG A 173 -14.94 -35.16 16.61
C ARG A 173 -13.88 -34.48 15.72
N PHE A 174 -12.96 -33.73 16.34
CA PHE A 174 -11.90 -32.98 15.66
C PHE A 174 -10.57 -33.74 15.60
N GLY A 175 -10.52 -34.96 16.17
CA GLY A 175 -9.34 -35.81 16.16
C GLY A 175 -8.08 -35.14 16.71
N ALA A 176 -6.96 -35.30 16.02
CA ALA A 176 -5.67 -34.70 16.42
C ALA A 176 -5.56 -33.20 16.17
N CYS A 177 -6.55 -32.59 15.48
CA CYS A 177 -6.55 -31.16 15.19
C CYS A 177 -6.97 -30.29 16.37
N VAL A 178 -7.55 -30.88 17.43
CA VAL A 178 -7.81 -30.23 18.72
C VAL A 178 -6.98 -30.95 19.79
N GLU A 179 -6.09 -30.22 20.44
CA GLU A 179 -5.23 -30.77 21.48
C GLU A 179 -5.96 -30.84 22.82
N THR A 180 -5.83 -31.95 23.52
CA THR A 180 -6.46 -32.18 24.82
C THR A 180 -5.42 -32.53 25.90
N ASP A 181 -5.76 -32.23 27.14
CA ASP A 181 -4.99 -32.68 28.30
C ASP A 181 -5.14 -34.21 28.53
N ALA A 182 -4.45 -34.75 29.53
CA ALA A 182 -4.50 -36.17 29.88
C ALA A 182 -5.91 -36.67 30.30
N ARG A 183 -6.84 -35.76 30.57
CA ARG A 183 -8.24 -36.07 30.92
C ARG A 183 -9.18 -35.93 29.71
N GLY A 184 -8.65 -35.62 28.54
CA GLY A 184 -9.43 -35.40 27.32
C GLY A 184 -10.09 -34.01 27.23
N ILE A 185 -9.67 -33.04 28.07
CA ILE A 185 -10.20 -31.70 28.07
C ILE A 185 -9.39 -30.85 27.06
N PRO A 186 -10.04 -30.15 26.11
CA PRO A 186 -9.35 -29.26 25.17
C PRO A 186 -8.55 -28.17 25.90
N ASN A 187 -7.29 -28.00 25.51
CA ASN A 187 -6.39 -26.99 26.07
C ASN A 187 -6.37 -25.69 25.26
N GLY A 188 -7.23 -25.55 24.23
CA GLY A 188 -7.34 -24.39 23.35
C GLY A 188 -6.49 -24.47 22.10
N VAL A 189 -5.52 -25.37 22.00
CA VAL A 189 -4.68 -25.52 20.80
C VAL A 189 -5.46 -26.20 19.69
N VAL A 190 -5.53 -25.54 18.52
CA VAL A 190 -6.20 -26.03 17.30
C VAL A 190 -5.22 -25.99 16.13
N LYS A 191 -5.36 -26.94 15.19
CA LYS A 191 -4.40 -27.17 14.11
C LYS A 191 -5.11 -27.40 12.79
N GLU A 192 -4.38 -27.12 11.69
CA GLU A 192 -4.71 -27.46 10.31
C GLU A 192 -6.16 -27.11 9.93
N GLU A 193 -6.93 -28.08 9.44
CA GLU A 193 -8.29 -27.91 8.94
C GLU A 193 -9.27 -27.29 9.95
N VAL A 194 -9.11 -27.60 11.24
CA VAL A 194 -9.94 -27.00 12.30
C VAL A 194 -9.65 -25.51 12.44
N LEU A 195 -8.38 -25.10 12.35
CA LEU A 195 -8.03 -23.68 12.36
C LEU A 195 -8.55 -22.96 11.11
N ASP A 196 -8.50 -23.62 9.95
CA ASP A 196 -9.04 -23.02 8.71
C ASP A 196 -10.57 -22.88 8.76
N ASP A 197 -11.27 -23.86 9.32
CA ASP A 197 -12.70 -23.78 9.58
C ASP A 197 -13.03 -22.64 10.57
N ILE A 198 -12.23 -22.49 11.64
CA ILE A 198 -12.40 -21.39 12.59
C ILE A 198 -12.19 -20.03 11.90
N LYS A 199 -11.16 -19.86 11.07
CA LYS A 199 -10.95 -18.63 10.29
C LYS A 199 -12.16 -18.30 9.42
N SER A 200 -12.78 -19.32 8.81
CA SER A 200 -14.00 -19.16 8.00
C SER A 200 -15.25 -18.88 8.85
N PHE A 201 -15.26 -19.34 10.10
CA PHE A 201 -16.32 -19.10 11.07
C PHE A 201 -16.26 -17.69 11.68
N LEU A 202 -15.08 -17.04 11.65
CA LEU A 202 -14.94 -15.69 12.20
C LEU A 202 -15.95 -14.74 11.56
N PRO A 203 -16.63 -13.90 12.34
CA PRO A 203 -17.59 -12.97 11.79
C PRO A 203 -16.88 -11.98 10.86
N ALA A 204 -17.36 -11.88 9.63
CA ALA A 204 -16.87 -10.88 8.70
C ALA A 204 -17.21 -9.47 9.22
N PRO A 205 -16.28 -8.53 9.21
CA PRO A 205 -16.58 -7.16 9.60
C PRO A 205 -17.62 -6.56 8.65
N SER A 206 -18.58 -5.82 9.21
CA SER A 206 -19.55 -5.07 8.42
C SER A 206 -18.88 -3.98 7.58
N ALA A 207 -19.56 -3.50 6.55
CA ALA A 207 -19.09 -2.39 5.72
C ALA A 207 -18.73 -1.15 6.56
N GLN A 208 -19.53 -0.85 7.61
CA GLN A 208 -19.25 0.26 8.51
C GLN A 208 -17.98 0.04 9.35
N GLN A 209 -17.76 -1.17 9.85
CA GLN A 209 -16.54 -1.50 10.60
C GLN A 209 -15.29 -1.41 9.72
N LEU A 210 -15.38 -1.83 8.45
CA LEU A 210 -14.27 -1.67 7.49
C LEU A 210 -13.98 -0.19 7.20
N LEU A 211 -15.02 0.64 7.04
CA LEU A 211 -14.83 2.08 6.92
C LEU A 211 -14.17 2.68 8.17
N ASP A 212 -14.61 2.26 9.35
CA ASP A 212 -14.04 2.76 10.61
C ASP A 212 -12.56 2.41 10.73
N LEU A 213 -12.14 1.20 10.34
CA LEU A 213 -10.74 0.79 10.28
C LEU A 213 -9.92 1.68 9.33
N LEU A 214 -10.44 1.97 8.14
CA LEU A 214 -9.76 2.86 7.18
C LEU A 214 -9.64 4.29 7.73
N VAL A 215 -10.69 4.82 8.34
CA VAL A 215 -10.68 6.15 8.95
C VAL A 215 -9.68 6.24 10.12
N ASP A 216 -9.63 5.23 10.97
CA ASP A 216 -8.72 5.22 12.12
C ASP A 216 -7.26 5.12 11.69
N THR A 217 -6.96 4.29 10.69
CA THR A 217 -5.58 4.05 10.21
C THR A 217 -5.03 5.15 9.32
N GLN A 218 -5.84 6.07 8.78
CA GLN A 218 -5.32 7.18 7.97
C GLN A 218 -4.29 8.04 8.72
N THR A 219 -4.38 8.11 10.06
CA THR A 219 -3.43 8.85 10.89
C THR A 219 -2.01 8.27 10.82
N ASP A 220 -1.87 6.96 10.65
CA ASP A 220 -0.56 6.31 10.50
C ASP A 220 0.12 6.76 9.19
N LEU A 221 -0.67 6.91 8.11
CA LEU A 221 -0.17 7.41 6.84
C LEU A 221 0.21 8.88 6.94
N PHE A 222 -0.62 9.69 7.61
CA PHE A 222 -0.33 11.12 7.82
C PHE A 222 0.96 11.35 8.61
N ARG A 223 1.27 10.51 9.62
CA ARG A 223 2.54 10.56 10.38
C ARG A 223 3.77 10.36 9.48
N ASN A 224 3.59 9.68 8.35
CA ASN A 224 4.65 9.41 7.37
C ASN A 224 4.53 10.29 6.12
N GLY A 225 3.69 11.34 6.16
CA GLY A 225 3.56 12.32 5.10
C GLY A 225 2.78 11.87 3.87
N ILE A 226 2.09 10.73 3.96
CA ILE A 226 1.27 10.22 2.85
C ILE A 226 -0.07 10.92 2.89
N THR A 227 -0.39 11.62 1.81
CA THR A 227 -1.66 12.35 1.62
C THR A 227 -2.56 11.68 0.60
N SER A 228 -2.02 10.76 -0.20
CA SER A 228 -2.74 10.06 -1.25
C SER A 228 -2.19 8.64 -1.43
N VAL A 229 -3.09 7.70 -1.71
CA VAL A 229 -2.75 6.30 -2.02
C VAL A 229 -3.51 5.82 -3.25
N GLN A 230 -2.92 4.89 -3.99
CA GLN A 230 -3.63 4.07 -4.95
C GLN A 230 -3.68 2.65 -4.36
N SER A 231 -4.87 2.15 -4.13
CA SER A 231 -5.08 0.94 -3.34
C SER A 231 -5.85 -0.11 -4.13
N ASP A 232 -5.50 -1.37 -3.90
CA ASP A 232 -6.16 -2.54 -4.47
C ASP A 232 -6.88 -3.28 -3.33
N ASP A 233 -8.09 -2.84 -3.02
CA ASP A 233 -8.78 -3.25 -1.80
C ASP A 233 -9.98 -4.19 -2.02
N LEU A 234 -10.54 -4.28 -3.23
CA LEU A 234 -11.80 -4.99 -3.46
C LEU A 234 -11.77 -6.45 -2.99
N LYS A 235 -10.66 -7.16 -3.18
CA LYS A 235 -10.51 -8.56 -2.73
C LYS A 235 -10.56 -8.75 -1.21
N TYR A 236 -10.31 -7.68 -0.46
CA TYR A 236 -10.37 -7.70 1.01
C TYR A 236 -11.75 -7.32 1.56
N MET A 237 -12.67 -6.92 0.68
CA MET A 237 -14.06 -6.61 1.02
C MET A 237 -14.92 -7.88 0.91
N PRO A 238 -15.90 -8.09 1.81
CA PRO A 238 -16.89 -9.15 1.61
C PRO A 238 -17.65 -8.94 0.30
N ALA A 239 -17.80 -9.99 -0.52
CA ALA A 239 -18.34 -9.90 -1.87
C ALA A 239 -19.75 -9.28 -1.94
N ASP A 240 -20.59 -9.51 -0.92
CA ASP A 240 -21.94 -8.96 -0.79
C ASP A 240 -21.97 -7.49 -0.36
N SER A 241 -20.84 -6.96 0.11
CA SER A 241 -20.72 -5.62 0.70
C SER A 241 -19.87 -4.64 -0.13
N VAL A 242 -19.21 -5.09 -1.20
CA VAL A 242 -18.27 -4.26 -2.01
C VAL A 242 -18.90 -2.92 -2.39
N TYR A 243 -20.05 -2.92 -3.02
CA TYR A 243 -20.69 -1.68 -3.51
C TYR A 243 -21.17 -0.77 -2.38
N THR A 244 -21.57 -1.36 -1.24
CA THR A 244 -21.89 -0.60 -0.02
C THR A 244 -20.66 0.10 0.52
N ILE A 245 -19.51 -0.59 0.56
CA ILE A 245 -18.24 -0.03 1.04
C ILE A 245 -17.77 1.12 0.12
N LEU A 246 -17.84 0.93 -1.21
CA LEU A 246 -17.50 2.00 -2.17
C LEU A 246 -18.37 3.25 -1.96
N SER A 247 -19.67 3.08 -1.69
CA SER A 247 -20.58 4.19 -1.40
C SER A 247 -20.25 4.88 -0.08
N LEU A 248 -19.92 4.12 0.97
CA LEU A 248 -19.53 4.66 2.27
C LEU A 248 -18.19 5.41 2.20
N LEU A 249 -17.21 4.92 1.43
CA LEU A 249 -15.93 5.62 1.22
C LEU A 249 -16.15 6.98 0.53
N ARG A 250 -17.01 7.02 -0.48
CA ARG A 250 -17.38 8.27 -1.16
C ARG A 250 -18.04 9.25 -0.20
N GLU A 251 -19.04 8.81 0.58
CA GLU A 251 -19.73 9.62 1.57
C GLU A 251 -18.79 10.11 2.69
N ALA A 252 -17.90 9.24 3.16
CA ALA A 252 -16.90 9.62 4.17
C ALA A 252 -15.95 10.72 3.69
N GLY A 253 -15.62 10.72 2.40
CA GLY A 253 -14.86 11.81 1.76
C GLY A 253 -15.65 13.11 1.70
N GLU A 254 -16.93 13.06 1.34
CA GLU A 254 -17.82 14.23 1.27
C GLU A 254 -18.04 14.88 2.65
N THR A 255 -18.18 14.04 3.68
CA THR A 255 -18.38 14.50 5.06
C THR A 255 -17.08 14.89 5.79
N GLY A 256 -15.92 14.68 5.14
CA GLY A 256 -14.59 14.97 5.72
C GLY A 256 -14.15 14.01 6.82
N ARG A 257 -14.85 12.91 7.01
CA ARG A 257 -14.48 11.82 7.91
C ARG A 257 -13.25 11.06 7.39
N LEU A 258 -13.21 10.78 6.10
CA LEU A 258 -12.03 10.35 5.36
C LEU A 258 -11.37 11.56 4.70
N ARG A 259 -10.09 11.78 4.98
CA ARG A 259 -9.29 12.87 4.41
C ARG A 259 -8.18 12.38 3.51
N LEU A 260 -7.64 11.19 3.79
CA LEU A 260 -6.68 10.52 2.90
C LEU A 260 -7.31 10.37 1.52
N ARG A 261 -6.60 10.81 0.48
CA ARG A 261 -7.09 10.61 -0.89
C ARG A 261 -6.82 9.18 -1.33
N ILE A 262 -7.86 8.48 -1.70
CA ILE A 262 -7.80 7.09 -2.15
C ILE A 262 -8.23 7.01 -3.62
N ALA A 263 -7.35 6.51 -4.46
CA ALA A 263 -7.64 6.14 -5.83
C ALA A 263 -7.67 4.61 -5.92
N GLU A 264 -8.86 4.03 -5.95
CA GLU A 264 -9.05 2.58 -5.95
C GLU A 264 -8.63 1.98 -7.29
N GLN A 265 -7.79 0.96 -7.24
CA GLN A 265 -7.44 0.07 -8.33
C GLN A 265 -8.35 -1.15 -8.22
N ALA A 266 -9.50 -1.13 -8.90
CA ALA A 266 -10.56 -2.12 -8.72
C ALA A 266 -10.15 -3.50 -9.23
N LEU A 267 -9.85 -4.45 -8.33
CA LEU A 267 -9.50 -5.82 -8.69
C LEU A 267 -10.74 -6.59 -9.17
N LEU A 268 -10.81 -6.83 -10.47
CA LEU A 268 -11.90 -7.51 -11.16
C LEU A 268 -11.33 -8.61 -12.07
N PRO A 269 -10.92 -9.77 -11.53
CA PRO A 269 -10.17 -10.81 -12.25
C PRO A 269 -11.01 -11.61 -13.23
N GLN A 270 -12.34 -11.52 -13.15
CA GLN A 270 -13.26 -12.26 -14.00
C GLN A 270 -14.04 -11.31 -14.94
N LYS A 271 -14.27 -11.76 -16.18
CA LYS A 271 -15.06 -10.98 -17.16
C LYS A 271 -16.45 -10.65 -16.63
N SER A 272 -17.10 -11.58 -15.92
CA SER A 272 -18.42 -11.38 -15.32
C SER A 272 -18.42 -10.30 -14.24
N GLU A 273 -17.36 -10.23 -13.40
CA GLU A 273 -17.21 -9.19 -12.37
C GLU A 273 -16.99 -7.81 -13.02
N LEU A 274 -16.15 -7.76 -14.05
CA LEU A 274 -15.91 -6.54 -14.82
C LEU A 274 -17.19 -6.05 -15.51
N ASP A 275 -17.96 -6.96 -16.14
CA ASP A 275 -19.23 -6.61 -16.79
C ASP A 275 -20.28 -6.13 -15.78
N GLN A 276 -20.36 -6.79 -14.62
CA GLN A 276 -21.24 -6.36 -13.53
C GLN A 276 -20.87 -4.95 -13.05
N PHE A 277 -19.59 -4.70 -12.82
CA PHE A 277 -19.07 -3.41 -12.36
C PHE A 277 -19.39 -2.29 -13.36
N LEU A 278 -19.06 -2.49 -14.63
CA LEU A 278 -19.23 -1.48 -15.67
C LEU A 278 -20.70 -1.27 -16.08
N TYR A 279 -21.42 -2.36 -16.35
CA TYR A 279 -22.73 -2.28 -17.04
C TYR A 279 -23.93 -2.40 -16.10
N GLU A 280 -23.84 -3.21 -15.04
CA GLU A 280 -24.98 -3.35 -14.10
C GLU A 280 -24.93 -2.28 -13.01
N LYS A 281 -23.72 -1.95 -12.52
CA LYS A 281 -23.53 -0.94 -11.46
C LYS A 281 -23.23 0.44 -12.03
N GLY A 282 -22.82 0.54 -13.30
CA GLY A 282 -22.47 1.80 -13.94
C GLY A 282 -21.29 2.51 -13.28
N ILE A 283 -20.31 1.74 -12.79
CA ILE A 283 -19.12 2.27 -12.13
C ILE A 283 -17.96 2.27 -13.13
N ASP A 284 -17.37 3.43 -13.33
CA ASP A 284 -16.20 3.67 -14.16
C ASP A 284 -15.22 4.62 -13.45
N ASP A 285 -14.24 5.17 -14.16
CA ASP A 285 -13.24 6.10 -13.62
C ASP A 285 -13.79 7.50 -13.27
N SER A 286 -15.05 7.77 -13.59
CA SER A 286 -15.78 8.97 -13.12
C SER A 286 -16.42 8.77 -11.74
N TYR A 287 -16.49 7.53 -11.23
CA TYR A 287 -17.10 7.24 -9.95
C TYR A 287 -16.24 7.76 -8.79
N GLY A 288 -16.82 8.56 -7.95
CA GLY A 288 -16.18 9.04 -6.71
C GLY A 288 -16.23 10.55 -6.55
N ASN A 289 -15.26 11.06 -5.84
CA ASN A 289 -15.07 12.48 -5.58
C ASN A 289 -13.55 12.79 -5.41
N ARG A 290 -13.23 14.00 -4.92
CA ARG A 290 -11.82 14.40 -4.74
C ARG A 290 -11.06 13.61 -3.67
N THR A 291 -11.75 12.87 -2.78
CA THR A 291 -11.13 12.10 -1.68
C THR A 291 -11.10 10.61 -2.00
N PHE A 292 -12.18 10.07 -2.54
CA PHE A 292 -12.26 8.67 -2.95
C PHE A 292 -12.74 8.58 -4.40
N LYS A 293 -12.05 7.80 -5.24
CA LYS A 293 -12.46 7.53 -6.62
C LYS A 293 -11.98 6.16 -7.09
N ILE A 294 -12.58 5.65 -8.16
CA ILE A 294 -12.02 4.56 -8.96
C ILE A 294 -11.00 5.15 -9.93
N SER A 295 -9.80 4.58 -10.00
CA SER A 295 -8.74 5.07 -10.91
C SER A 295 -8.48 4.15 -12.09
N CYS A 296 -8.55 2.84 -11.88
CA CYS A 296 -8.33 1.84 -12.93
C CYS A 296 -8.87 0.47 -12.51
N ILE A 297 -8.91 -0.44 -13.48
CA ILE A 297 -9.11 -1.87 -13.22
C ILE A 297 -7.77 -2.50 -12.84
N LYS A 298 -7.74 -3.33 -11.80
CA LYS A 298 -6.56 -4.10 -11.38
C LYS A 298 -6.69 -5.55 -11.82
N LEU A 299 -5.57 -6.12 -12.30
CA LEU A 299 -5.43 -7.55 -12.62
C LEU A 299 -4.12 -8.07 -12.04
N LEU A 300 -4.02 -9.39 -11.90
CA LEU A 300 -2.82 -10.09 -11.44
C LEU A 300 -2.43 -11.11 -12.51
N ALA A 301 -1.26 -10.96 -13.16
CA ALA A 301 -0.85 -11.84 -14.25
C ALA A 301 0.05 -13.00 -13.78
N ASP A 302 0.76 -12.85 -12.67
CA ASP A 302 1.65 -13.88 -12.11
C ASP A 302 1.76 -13.77 -10.57
N GLY A 303 2.74 -14.46 -9.99
CA GLY A 303 3.06 -14.45 -8.59
C GLY A 303 4.32 -13.63 -8.27
N SER A 304 5.18 -14.10 -7.32
CA SER A 304 6.33 -13.37 -6.79
C SER A 304 7.68 -14.00 -7.20
N LEU A 305 8.73 -13.16 -7.25
CA LEU A 305 10.10 -13.60 -7.53
C LEU A 305 10.64 -14.51 -6.41
N GLY A 306 10.42 -14.12 -5.16
CA GLY A 306 10.89 -14.88 -4.00
C GLY A 306 10.37 -16.30 -3.95
N ALA A 307 9.08 -16.50 -4.21
CA ALA A 307 8.43 -17.82 -4.23
C ALA A 307 8.65 -18.60 -5.54
N ARG A 308 9.31 -18.03 -6.55
CA ARG A 308 9.45 -18.59 -7.91
C ARG A 308 8.09 -18.85 -8.60
N THR A 309 7.11 -18.04 -8.29
CA THR A 309 5.79 -18.04 -8.93
C THR A 309 5.61 -16.90 -9.94
N ALA A 310 6.53 -15.93 -9.99
CA ALA A 310 6.58 -14.97 -11.09
C ALA A 310 6.83 -15.68 -12.42
N LEU A 311 6.02 -15.36 -13.44
CA LEU A 311 6.05 -16.07 -14.74
C LEU A 311 7.25 -15.61 -15.57
N MET A 312 8.16 -16.54 -15.81
CA MET A 312 9.37 -16.34 -16.62
C MET A 312 9.22 -16.93 -18.02
N ARG A 313 9.84 -16.32 -19.03
CA ARG A 313 9.93 -16.92 -20.39
C ARG A 313 10.82 -18.16 -20.42
N LYS A 314 11.88 -18.19 -19.61
CA LYS A 314 12.79 -19.32 -19.42
C LYS A 314 12.64 -19.86 -17.99
N PRO A 315 13.02 -21.12 -17.73
CA PRO A 315 13.07 -21.61 -16.35
C PRO A 315 13.93 -20.74 -15.44
N TYR A 316 13.61 -20.73 -14.15
CA TYR A 316 14.44 -20.09 -13.14
C TYR A 316 15.85 -20.66 -13.19
N HIS A 317 16.85 -19.81 -12.98
CA HIS A 317 18.24 -20.23 -13.04
C HIS A 317 18.60 -21.20 -11.91
N ASP A 318 18.05 -20.98 -10.73
CA ASP A 318 18.22 -21.80 -9.52
C ASP A 318 17.13 -22.87 -9.32
N ALA A 319 16.16 -22.97 -10.24
CA ALA A 319 15.11 -23.99 -10.26
C ALA A 319 14.67 -24.31 -11.71
N PRO A 320 15.48 -25.12 -12.45
CA PRO A 320 15.28 -25.34 -13.89
C PRO A 320 14.01 -26.09 -14.27
N ASP A 321 13.28 -26.62 -13.32
CA ASP A 321 12.03 -27.38 -13.46
C ASP A 321 10.79 -26.50 -13.45
N THR A 322 10.92 -25.21 -13.15
CA THR A 322 9.79 -24.26 -13.11
C THR A 322 10.08 -22.96 -13.87
N LYS A 323 9.01 -22.38 -14.43
CA LYS A 323 8.98 -21.03 -15.02
C LYS A 323 8.06 -20.08 -14.27
N GLY A 324 7.56 -20.47 -13.09
CA GLY A 324 6.50 -19.76 -12.39
C GLY A 324 5.10 -20.12 -12.89
N LEU A 325 4.13 -19.28 -12.60
CA LEU A 325 2.70 -19.53 -12.84
C LEU A 325 2.09 -18.36 -13.61
N ALA A 326 1.37 -18.67 -14.68
CA ALA A 326 0.52 -17.70 -15.36
C ALA A 326 -0.89 -17.75 -14.72
N VAL A 327 -1.41 -16.60 -14.33
CA VAL A 327 -2.81 -16.48 -13.86
C VAL A 327 -3.76 -16.50 -15.04
N TYR A 328 -3.36 -15.91 -16.16
CA TYR A 328 -4.12 -15.86 -17.40
C TYR A 328 -3.31 -16.45 -18.56
N ASP A 329 -4.00 -17.07 -19.50
CA ASP A 329 -3.47 -17.20 -20.85
C ASP A 329 -3.61 -15.86 -21.61
N GLN A 330 -2.95 -15.73 -22.78
CA GLN A 330 -2.98 -14.48 -23.55
C GLN A 330 -4.41 -14.09 -23.97
N ALA A 331 -5.25 -15.05 -24.35
CA ALA A 331 -6.59 -14.76 -24.85
C ALA A 331 -7.51 -14.23 -23.75
N SER A 332 -7.42 -14.79 -22.55
CA SER A 332 -8.19 -14.36 -21.38
C SER A 332 -7.77 -12.95 -20.92
N LEU A 333 -6.45 -12.69 -20.86
CA LEU A 333 -5.93 -11.37 -20.52
C LEU A 333 -6.33 -10.32 -21.56
N ASP A 334 -6.19 -10.65 -22.84
CA ASP A 334 -6.60 -9.78 -23.96
C ASP A 334 -8.08 -9.39 -23.85
N ALA A 335 -8.96 -10.34 -23.50
CA ALA A 335 -10.40 -10.08 -23.39
C ALA A 335 -10.72 -9.09 -22.26
N LEU A 336 -10.06 -9.23 -21.09
CA LEU A 336 -10.26 -8.30 -19.96
C LEU A 336 -9.72 -6.91 -20.27
N VAL A 337 -8.50 -6.83 -20.81
CA VAL A 337 -7.87 -5.55 -21.17
C VAL A 337 -8.66 -4.84 -22.25
N LEU A 338 -9.12 -5.57 -23.30
CA LEU A 338 -9.90 -5.00 -24.37
C LEU A 338 -11.25 -4.45 -23.89
N GLU A 339 -11.89 -5.15 -22.94
CA GLU A 339 -13.15 -4.72 -22.34
C GLU A 339 -12.98 -3.40 -21.59
N ALA A 340 -11.94 -3.28 -20.76
CA ALA A 340 -11.65 -2.03 -20.06
C ALA A 340 -11.26 -0.91 -21.05
N HIS A 341 -10.40 -1.21 -22.02
CA HIS A 341 -9.90 -0.24 -23.00
C HIS A 341 -11.03 0.37 -23.84
N LYS A 342 -11.97 -0.44 -24.35
CA LYS A 342 -13.11 0.06 -25.15
C LYS A 342 -14.04 1.00 -24.36
N ASN A 343 -14.03 0.88 -23.01
CA ASN A 343 -14.72 1.80 -22.10
C ASN A 343 -13.82 2.98 -21.67
N ASN A 344 -12.65 3.13 -22.29
CA ASN A 344 -11.62 4.14 -21.97
C ASN A 344 -11.13 4.12 -20.52
N ILE A 345 -11.16 2.97 -19.87
CA ILE A 345 -10.70 2.79 -18.49
C ILE A 345 -9.29 2.17 -18.50
N ALA A 346 -8.40 2.72 -17.69
CA ALA A 346 -7.05 2.21 -17.50
C ALA A 346 -7.07 0.82 -16.84
N VAL A 347 -6.03 0.02 -17.13
CA VAL A 347 -5.78 -1.26 -16.45
C VAL A 347 -4.38 -1.23 -15.87
N ALA A 348 -4.24 -1.52 -14.57
CA ALA A 348 -2.97 -1.75 -13.89
C ALA A 348 -2.82 -3.25 -13.62
N ILE A 349 -1.78 -3.89 -14.18
CA ILE A 349 -1.60 -5.34 -14.10
C ILE A 349 -0.36 -5.65 -13.29
N HIS A 350 -0.51 -6.42 -12.20
CA HIS A 350 0.63 -6.99 -11.49
C HIS A 350 1.38 -7.95 -12.42
N ALA A 351 2.63 -7.68 -12.68
CA ALA A 351 3.51 -8.54 -13.45
C ALA A 351 4.98 -8.36 -13.02
N ILE A 352 5.55 -9.40 -12.45
CA ILE A 352 6.90 -9.44 -11.91
C ILE A 352 7.85 -10.10 -12.91
N GLY A 353 7.49 -11.26 -13.43
CA GLY A 353 8.31 -12.02 -14.36
C GLY A 353 8.28 -11.49 -15.80
N ASP A 354 9.36 -11.67 -16.54
CA ASP A 354 9.48 -11.23 -17.93
C ASP A 354 8.46 -11.90 -18.87
N GLY A 355 7.96 -13.08 -18.51
CA GLY A 355 6.87 -13.75 -19.21
C GLY A 355 5.52 -13.07 -19.00
N ALA A 356 5.20 -12.69 -17.76
CA ALA A 356 3.96 -11.97 -17.43
C ALA A 356 3.96 -10.57 -18.04
N ILE A 357 5.09 -9.85 -17.95
CA ILE A 357 5.26 -8.54 -18.59
C ILE A 357 5.03 -8.63 -20.11
N GLU A 358 5.51 -9.70 -20.77
CA GLU A 358 5.27 -9.90 -22.20
C GLU A 358 3.77 -10.10 -22.51
N LEU A 359 3.05 -10.89 -21.71
CA LEU A 359 1.59 -11.05 -21.86
C LEU A 359 0.86 -9.71 -21.73
N CYS A 360 1.22 -8.89 -20.72
CA CYS A 360 0.62 -7.56 -20.51
C CYS A 360 0.88 -6.61 -21.68
N LEU A 361 2.13 -6.52 -22.14
CA LEU A 361 2.50 -5.66 -23.26
C LEU A 361 1.83 -6.10 -24.58
N ASN A 362 1.58 -7.41 -24.77
CA ASN A 362 0.83 -7.90 -25.91
C ASN A 362 -0.65 -7.51 -25.83
N ALA A 363 -1.27 -7.66 -24.67
CA ALA A 363 -2.68 -7.27 -24.46
C ALA A 363 -2.90 -5.77 -24.70
N PHE A 364 -2.00 -4.91 -24.19
CA PHE A 364 -2.06 -3.46 -24.42
C PHE A 364 -1.85 -3.10 -25.90
N ALA A 365 -0.90 -3.77 -26.59
CA ALA A 365 -0.69 -3.56 -28.02
C ALA A 365 -1.92 -3.92 -28.83
N ARG A 366 -2.57 -5.04 -28.51
CA ARG A 366 -3.81 -5.49 -29.15
C ARG A 366 -4.95 -4.49 -28.93
N ALA A 367 -5.15 -4.04 -27.70
CA ALA A 367 -6.20 -3.09 -27.35
C ALA A 367 -6.04 -1.75 -28.11
N ARG A 368 -4.81 -1.25 -28.19
CA ARG A 368 -4.49 -0.07 -29.01
C ARG A 368 -4.71 -0.28 -30.51
N GLN A 369 -4.44 -1.45 -31.01
CA GLN A 369 -4.68 -1.77 -32.43
C GLN A 369 -6.18 -1.79 -32.76
N GLU A 370 -7.02 -2.32 -31.85
CA GLU A 370 -8.47 -2.43 -32.05
C GLU A 370 -9.19 -1.08 -31.83
N TYR A 371 -8.74 -0.26 -30.86
CA TYR A 371 -9.32 1.05 -30.54
C TYR A 371 -8.24 2.16 -30.47
N PRO A 372 -7.62 2.52 -31.61
CA PRO A 372 -6.45 3.41 -31.65
C PRO A 372 -6.74 4.87 -31.27
N TYR A 373 -8.00 5.24 -31.16
CA TYR A 373 -8.45 6.59 -30.77
C TYR A 373 -8.70 6.73 -29.25
N LEU A 374 -8.65 5.63 -28.50
CA LEU A 374 -8.74 5.64 -27.04
C LEU A 374 -7.33 5.56 -26.45
N HIS A 375 -7.11 6.30 -25.36
CA HIS A 375 -5.80 6.42 -24.73
C HIS A 375 -5.86 6.27 -23.21
N PRO A 376 -6.48 5.19 -22.67
CA PRO A 376 -6.40 4.92 -21.24
C PRO A 376 -4.92 4.64 -20.87
N ARG A 377 -4.52 5.12 -19.71
CA ARG A 377 -3.15 5.02 -19.22
C ARG A 377 -2.91 3.64 -18.57
N HIS A 378 -2.81 2.62 -19.40
CA HIS A 378 -2.48 1.28 -18.90
C HIS A 378 -1.12 1.24 -18.24
N GLY A 379 -0.96 0.41 -17.23
CA GLY A 379 0.29 0.26 -16.53
C GLY A 379 0.57 -1.17 -16.06
N ILE A 380 1.82 -1.41 -15.73
CA ILE A 380 2.29 -2.66 -15.14
C ILE A 380 2.80 -2.35 -13.73
N VAL A 381 2.34 -3.13 -12.77
CA VAL A 381 2.76 -3.02 -11.37
C VAL A 381 3.93 -3.97 -11.13
N HIS A 382 4.91 -3.52 -10.39
CA HIS A 382 6.20 -4.13 -10.05
C HIS A 382 7.26 -3.99 -11.13
N CYS A 383 7.04 -4.44 -12.35
CA CYS A 383 7.99 -4.29 -13.47
C CYS A 383 9.41 -4.76 -13.11
N GLN A 384 9.55 -5.86 -12.33
CA GLN A 384 10.83 -6.23 -11.74
C GLN A 384 11.79 -6.84 -12.75
N ILE A 385 11.38 -7.91 -13.44
CA ILE A 385 12.25 -8.68 -14.32
C ILE A 385 11.94 -8.34 -15.78
N THR A 386 12.90 -7.70 -16.45
CA THR A 386 12.72 -7.19 -17.82
C THR A 386 13.94 -7.40 -18.68
N ASP A 387 13.73 -7.44 -19.99
CA ASP A 387 14.82 -7.34 -20.97
C ASP A 387 14.77 -6.00 -21.74
N ALA A 388 15.84 -5.73 -22.47
CA ALA A 388 15.98 -4.47 -23.24
C ALA A 388 14.87 -4.29 -24.31
N LYS A 389 14.25 -5.36 -24.84
CA LYS A 389 13.14 -5.27 -25.80
C LYS A 389 11.87 -4.85 -25.09
N GLN A 390 11.59 -5.40 -23.91
CA GLN A 390 10.42 -5.03 -23.11
C GLN A 390 10.52 -3.59 -22.63
N LEU A 391 11.69 -3.14 -22.15
CA LEU A 391 11.92 -1.74 -21.76
C LEU A 391 11.57 -0.75 -22.88
N ARG A 392 11.94 -1.06 -24.16
CA ARG A 392 11.54 -0.23 -25.31
C ARG A 392 10.04 -0.26 -25.54
N ARG A 393 9.38 -1.41 -25.41
CA ARG A 393 7.94 -1.54 -25.60
C ARG A 393 7.11 -0.75 -24.60
N PHE A 394 7.57 -0.56 -23.35
CA PHE A 394 6.90 0.33 -22.41
C PHE A 394 6.76 1.74 -23.00
N LYS A 395 7.82 2.28 -23.60
CA LYS A 395 7.78 3.59 -24.25
C LYS A 395 6.92 3.61 -25.51
N GLU A 396 7.09 2.63 -26.39
CA GLU A 396 6.36 2.52 -27.65
C GLU A 396 4.83 2.43 -27.44
N LEU A 397 4.44 1.74 -26.38
CA LEU A 397 3.04 1.53 -26.02
C LEU A 397 2.54 2.53 -24.96
N ASP A 398 3.36 3.50 -24.55
CA ASP A 398 3.04 4.49 -23.52
C ASP A 398 2.45 3.84 -22.25
N VAL A 399 3.10 2.79 -21.77
CA VAL A 399 2.70 2.02 -20.59
C VAL A 399 3.35 2.60 -19.35
N LEU A 400 2.58 2.84 -18.29
CA LEU A 400 3.10 3.27 -16.99
C LEU A 400 3.83 2.12 -16.29
N ALA A 401 4.91 2.46 -15.58
CA ALA A 401 5.58 1.57 -14.66
C ALA A 401 5.25 1.97 -13.21
N TYR A 402 4.59 1.08 -12.47
CA TYR A 402 4.36 1.23 -11.03
C TYR A 402 5.41 0.40 -10.30
N ILE A 403 6.42 1.03 -9.73
CA ILE A 403 7.54 0.33 -9.12
C ILE A 403 7.55 0.47 -7.60
N GLN A 404 8.15 -0.51 -6.92
CA GLN A 404 8.34 -0.53 -5.47
C GLN A 404 9.84 -0.51 -5.15
N PRO A 405 10.43 0.69 -4.97
CA PRO A 405 11.86 0.78 -4.71
C PRO A 405 12.32 0.06 -3.43
N ILE A 406 11.43 -0.06 -2.44
CA ILE A 406 11.70 -0.77 -1.19
C ILE A 406 11.97 -2.27 -1.38
N PHE A 407 11.40 -2.91 -2.42
CA PHE A 407 11.63 -4.32 -2.70
C PHE A 407 13.11 -4.66 -2.92
N LEU A 408 13.91 -3.67 -3.29
CA LEU A 408 15.35 -3.88 -3.44
C LEU A 408 16.01 -4.28 -2.13
N ASP A 409 15.46 -3.92 -0.96
CA ASP A 409 15.99 -4.31 0.35
C ASP A 409 16.14 -5.83 0.48
N TYR A 410 15.20 -6.57 -0.05
CA TYR A 410 15.23 -8.03 -0.06
C TYR A 410 15.76 -8.61 -1.38
N ASP A 411 15.30 -8.11 -2.52
CA ASP A 411 15.49 -8.74 -3.83
C ASP A 411 16.93 -8.66 -4.34
N ILE A 412 17.72 -7.69 -3.88
CA ILE A 412 19.16 -7.60 -4.18
C ILE A 412 19.92 -8.90 -3.84
N HIS A 413 19.44 -9.64 -2.83
CA HIS A 413 20.06 -10.87 -2.35
C HIS A 413 19.68 -12.12 -3.15
N ILE A 414 18.61 -12.05 -3.94
CA ILE A 414 18.07 -13.25 -4.62
C ILE A 414 18.00 -13.11 -6.14
N VAL A 415 17.87 -11.90 -6.69
CA VAL A 415 17.54 -11.70 -8.11
C VAL A 415 18.52 -12.39 -9.05
N THR A 416 19.83 -12.29 -8.80
CA THR A 416 20.85 -12.91 -9.67
C THR A 416 20.76 -14.44 -9.66
N ASP A 417 20.49 -15.04 -8.51
CA ASP A 417 20.32 -16.48 -8.38
C ASP A 417 19.03 -16.94 -9.08
N ARG A 418 17.94 -16.18 -8.96
CA ARG A 418 16.65 -16.49 -9.55
C ARG A 418 16.66 -16.46 -11.08
N VAL A 419 17.24 -15.43 -11.68
CA VAL A 419 17.08 -15.17 -13.12
C VAL A 419 18.38 -15.24 -13.92
N GLY A 420 19.53 -15.45 -13.26
CA GLY A 420 20.85 -15.41 -13.87
C GLY A 420 21.35 -13.97 -14.15
N ARG A 421 22.65 -13.82 -14.35
CA ARG A 421 23.31 -12.49 -14.48
C ARG A 421 22.82 -11.68 -15.68
N GLU A 422 22.56 -12.34 -16.81
CA GLU A 422 22.16 -11.65 -18.05
C GLU A 422 20.84 -10.91 -17.84
N LEU A 423 19.79 -11.62 -17.39
CA LEU A 423 18.47 -11.02 -17.18
C LEU A 423 18.45 -10.09 -15.96
N ALA A 424 19.20 -10.41 -14.90
CA ALA A 424 19.34 -9.53 -13.74
C ALA A 424 19.93 -8.15 -14.13
N SER A 425 20.80 -8.08 -15.15
CA SER A 425 21.42 -6.82 -15.60
C SER A 425 20.46 -5.82 -16.25
N THR A 426 19.25 -6.24 -16.61
CA THR A 426 18.19 -5.39 -17.17
C THR A 426 16.93 -5.34 -16.29
N SER A 427 17.02 -5.91 -15.08
CA SER A 427 15.93 -5.95 -14.12
C SER A 427 15.97 -4.76 -13.17
N TYR A 428 14.84 -4.37 -12.58
CA TYR A 428 14.73 -3.16 -11.73
C TYR A 428 15.32 -1.92 -12.42
N ALA A 429 15.04 -1.75 -13.71
CA ALA A 429 15.68 -0.77 -14.60
C ALA A 429 15.01 0.63 -14.50
N TRP A 430 14.89 1.15 -13.28
CA TRP A 430 14.10 2.34 -12.97
C TRP A 430 14.59 3.61 -13.69
N LYS A 431 15.93 3.80 -13.71
CA LYS A 431 16.50 4.93 -14.43
C LYS A 431 16.27 4.80 -15.94
N THR A 432 16.35 3.60 -16.48
CA THR A 432 16.09 3.34 -17.90
C THR A 432 14.64 3.68 -18.26
N TYR A 433 13.65 3.34 -17.42
CA TYR A 433 12.27 3.78 -17.64
C TYR A 433 12.17 5.30 -17.70
N ILE A 434 12.67 6.00 -16.67
CA ILE A 434 12.58 7.46 -16.57
C ILE A 434 13.32 8.16 -17.72
N ASP A 435 14.57 7.75 -18.03
CA ASP A 435 15.38 8.36 -19.08
C ASP A 435 14.77 8.15 -20.50
N SER A 436 14.05 7.05 -20.71
CA SER A 436 13.31 6.79 -21.95
C SER A 436 11.98 7.54 -22.02
N GLY A 437 11.60 8.23 -20.95
CA GLY A 437 10.34 8.98 -20.85
C GLY A 437 9.11 8.11 -20.59
N VAL A 438 9.30 6.96 -19.95
CA VAL A 438 8.20 6.17 -19.38
C VAL A 438 7.77 6.81 -18.07
N HIS A 439 6.47 7.07 -17.92
CA HIS A 439 5.93 7.54 -16.66
C HIS A 439 6.09 6.46 -15.58
N THR A 440 6.83 6.78 -14.52
CA THR A 440 7.22 5.82 -13.50
C THR A 440 6.78 6.33 -12.13
N ALA A 441 5.75 5.70 -11.56
CA ALA A 441 5.19 6.04 -10.27
C ALA A 441 5.67 5.04 -9.20
N PHE A 442 5.86 5.53 -7.96
CA PHE A 442 6.42 4.74 -6.87
C PHE A 442 5.35 4.40 -5.84
N GLY A 443 5.33 3.14 -5.42
CA GLY A 443 4.49 2.62 -4.37
C GLY A 443 5.28 1.77 -3.38
N THR A 444 4.61 1.26 -2.36
CA THR A 444 5.23 0.43 -1.32
C THR A 444 4.75 -1.02 -1.35
N ASP A 445 3.57 -1.27 -1.91
CA ASP A 445 2.89 -2.56 -1.84
C ASP A 445 2.56 -3.00 -0.39
N CYS A 446 2.40 -2.02 0.51
CA CYS A 446 2.07 -2.29 1.91
C CYS A 446 0.74 -3.08 2.02
N PRO A 447 0.66 -4.13 2.86
CA PRO A 447 1.58 -4.52 3.92
C PRO A 447 2.63 -5.59 3.54
N VAL A 448 2.86 -5.85 2.24
CA VAL A 448 3.98 -6.73 1.81
C VAL A 448 5.30 -6.14 2.30
N GLU A 449 5.46 -4.83 2.14
CA GLU A 449 6.54 -4.05 2.73
C GLU A 449 5.98 -2.89 3.58
N SER A 450 6.87 -2.18 4.27
CA SER A 450 6.47 -1.00 5.05
C SER A 450 5.97 0.12 4.14
N PHE A 451 4.84 0.76 4.51
CA PHE A 451 4.30 1.91 3.77
C PHE A 451 5.14 3.19 3.87
N ARG A 452 6.27 3.21 4.60
CA ARG A 452 7.13 4.40 4.75
C ARG A 452 7.83 4.73 3.43
N PRO A 453 7.65 5.94 2.82
CA PRO A 453 8.26 6.25 1.52
C PRO A 453 9.78 6.46 1.58
N LEU A 454 10.30 6.98 2.69
CA LEU A 454 11.71 7.35 2.82
C LEU A 454 12.71 6.20 2.64
N PRO A 455 12.49 4.98 3.18
CA PRO A 455 13.29 3.80 2.86
C PRO A 455 13.30 3.46 1.36
N GLY A 456 12.14 3.54 0.69
CA GLY A 456 12.06 3.35 -0.76
C GLY A 456 12.85 4.41 -1.53
N ILE A 457 12.79 5.68 -1.13
CA ILE A 457 13.62 6.76 -1.70
C ILE A 457 15.10 6.45 -1.50
N TYR A 458 15.51 5.98 -0.32
CA TYR A 458 16.89 5.56 -0.06
C TYR A 458 17.33 4.46 -1.04
N CYS A 459 16.56 3.38 -1.18
CA CYS A 459 16.85 2.31 -2.14
C CYS A 459 16.94 2.83 -3.58
N ALA A 460 16.07 3.75 -3.99
CA ALA A 460 16.06 4.32 -5.33
C ALA A 460 17.33 5.13 -5.64
N VAL A 461 17.84 5.91 -4.69
CA VAL A 461 19.02 6.77 -4.90
C VAL A 461 20.35 6.09 -4.63
N THR A 462 20.39 5.07 -3.78
CA THR A 462 21.63 4.34 -3.44
C THR A 462 21.79 3.03 -4.21
N ARG A 463 20.68 2.36 -4.53
CA ARG A 463 20.64 0.98 -5.04
C ARG A 463 21.18 -0.04 -4.03
N CYS A 464 21.14 0.31 -2.75
CA CYS A 464 21.53 -0.56 -1.65
C CYS A 464 20.31 -1.02 -0.87
N ASP A 465 20.46 -2.13 -0.12
CA ASP A 465 19.51 -2.51 0.92
C ASP A 465 19.57 -1.52 2.10
N LEU A 466 18.66 -1.63 3.06
CA LEU A 466 18.59 -0.72 4.22
C LEU A 466 19.78 -0.87 5.19
N LYS A 467 20.61 -1.92 5.02
CA LYS A 467 21.86 -2.14 5.76
C LYS A 467 23.09 -1.58 5.04
N GLY A 468 22.89 -1.04 3.82
CA GLY A 468 23.97 -0.46 3.01
C GLY A 468 24.70 -1.47 2.12
N ASN A 469 24.22 -2.72 2.01
CA ASN A 469 24.80 -3.68 1.06
C ASN A 469 24.41 -3.33 -0.37
N GLY A 470 25.33 -3.46 -1.30
CA GLY A 470 25.14 -3.09 -2.71
C GLY A 470 26.29 -2.23 -3.22
N PRO A 471 26.11 -1.39 -4.24
CA PRO A 471 24.85 -1.16 -4.99
C PRO A 471 24.55 -2.27 -6.01
N PHE A 472 23.27 -2.57 -6.18
CA PHE A 472 22.79 -3.40 -7.29
C PHE A 472 22.53 -2.50 -8.52
N LEU A 473 23.25 -2.73 -9.62
CA LEU A 473 23.18 -1.93 -10.85
C LEU A 473 23.30 -0.43 -10.56
N ALA A 474 24.50 0.00 -10.16
CA ALA A 474 24.78 1.39 -9.74
C ALA A 474 24.39 2.45 -10.78
N GLU A 475 24.40 2.10 -12.06
CA GLU A 475 23.98 2.93 -13.18
C GLU A 475 22.46 3.19 -13.20
N GLN A 476 21.68 2.41 -12.46
CA GLN A 476 20.24 2.60 -12.29
C GLN A 476 19.87 3.48 -11.09
N ARG A 477 20.85 4.12 -10.44
CA ARG A 477 20.59 5.11 -9.39
C ARG A 477 19.78 6.28 -9.93
N LEU A 478 18.80 6.69 -9.15
CA LEU A 478 18.01 7.89 -9.44
C LEU A 478 18.60 9.11 -8.73
N THR A 479 18.33 10.30 -9.26
CA THR A 479 18.55 11.53 -8.52
C THR A 479 17.52 11.69 -7.40
N ARG A 480 17.78 12.60 -6.46
CA ARG A 480 16.82 12.92 -5.38
C ARG A 480 15.52 13.43 -5.96
N GLU A 481 15.59 14.34 -6.92
CA GLU A 481 14.43 14.91 -7.58
C GLU A 481 13.59 13.85 -8.28
N GLN A 482 14.23 12.89 -8.98
CA GLN A 482 13.53 11.79 -9.64
C GLN A 482 12.82 10.89 -8.62
N ALA A 483 13.48 10.56 -7.50
CA ALA A 483 12.89 9.71 -6.47
C ALA A 483 11.72 10.40 -5.74
N LEU A 484 11.85 11.70 -5.41
CA LEU A 484 10.76 12.48 -4.82
C LEU A 484 9.60 12.67 -5.79
N TYR A 485 9.89 12.92 -7.08
CA TYR A 485 8.88 13.02 -8.13
C TYR A 485 8.09 11.72 -8.29
N GLY A 486 8.76 10.56 -8.17
CA GLY A 486 8.13 9.23 -8.23
C GLY A 486 7.04 9.03 -7.17
N TYR A 487 7.30 9.46 -5.93
CA TYR A 487 6.34 9.40 -4.81
C TYR A 487 5.41 10.60 -4.71
N THR A 488 5.36 11.51 -5.68
CA THR A 488 4.50 12.70 -5.66
C THR A 488 3.79 12.91 -6.99
N ALA A 489 4.37 13.69 -7.89
CA ALA A 489 3.75 14.08 -9.15
C ALA A 489 3.53 12.89 -10.11
N ALA A 490 4.43 11.90 -10.13
CA ALA A 490 4.24 10.70 -10.94
C ALA A 490 3.06 9.84 -10.43
N GLY A 491 2.90 9.71 -9.11
CA GLY A 491 1.73 9.05 -8.51
C GLY A 491 0.43 9.79 -8.84
N ALA A 492 0.45 11.14 -8.85
CA ALA A 492 -0.71 11.93 -9.27
C ALA A 492 -1.05 11.70 -10.75
N TYR A 493 -0.05 11.61 -11.62
CA TYR A 493 -0.25 11.26 -13.03
C TYR A 493 -0.85 9.87 -13.20
N ALA A 494 -0.37 8.89 -12.43
CA ALA A 494 -0.86 7.52 -12.49
C ALA A 494 -2.33 7.38 -12.05
N SER A 495 -2.81 8.27 -11.16
CA SER A 495 -4.22 8.33 -10.74
C SER A 495 -5.07 9.35 -11.50
N HIS A 496 -4.57 9.92 -12.62
CA HIS A 496 -5.26 10.96 -13.42
C HIS A 496 -5.58 12.25 -12.63
N ASP A 497 -4.72 12.61 -11.66
CA ASP A 497 -4.91 13.80 -10.80
C ASP A 497 -3.79 14.83 -10.94
N GLU A 498 -2.93 14.72 -11.94
CA GLU A 498 -1.77 15.61 -12.15
C GLU A 498 -2.13 17.09 -12.35
N ALA A 499 -3.38 17.36 -12.68
CA ALA A 499 -3.88 18.73 -12.82
C ALA A 499 -4.21 19.37 -11.46
N VAL A 500 -4.43 18.56 -10.41
CA VAL A 500 -4.96 19.04 -9.13
C VAL A 500 -4.09 18.71 -7.91
N LYS A 501 -3.18 17.73 -7.99
CA LYS A 501 -2.30 17.34 -6.87
C LYS A 501 -0.91 16.88 -7.33
N GLY A 502 -0.02 16.59 -6.37
CA GLY A 502 1.33 16.04 -6.59
C GLY A 502 2.42 17.09 -6.80
N LYS A 503 2.06 18.37 -6.86
CA LYS A 503 2.98 19.50 -6.96
C LYS A 503 2.52 20.64 -6.06
N ILE A 504 3.47 21.50 -5.65
CA ILE A 504 3.16 22.78 -5.01
C ILE A 504 3.10 23.84 -6.12
N LYS A 505 1.89 24.12 -6.58
CA LYS A 505 1.63 25.01 -7.70
C LYS A 505 0.28 25.71 -7.52
N ALA A 506 0.20 26.98 -7.92
CA ALA A 506 -1.06 27.71 -7.89
C ALA A 506 -2.18 26.95 -8.64
N GLY A 507 -3.34 26.84 -8.01
CA GLY A 507 -4.51 26.10 -8.50
C GLY A 507 -4.58 24.63 -8.05
N MET A 508 -3.52 24.06 -7.49
CA MET A 508 -3.52 22.68 -6.97
C MET A 508 -3.96 22.63 -5.51
N TYR A 509 -4.42 21.47 -5.08
CA TYR A 509 -4.75 21.20 -3.67
C TYR A 509 -3.55 21.47 -2.76
N ALA A 510 -3.79 22.07 -1.62
CA ALA A 510 -2.77 22.33 -0.61
C ALA A 510 -2.52 21.08 0.22
N ASP A 511 -2.05 20.01 -0.44
CA ASP A 511 -1.61 18.76 0.16
C ASP A 511 -0.08 18.79 0.22
N PHE A 512 0.46 19.04 1.40
CA PHE A 512 1.91 19.20 1.59
C PHE A 512 2.37 18.69 2.94
N ILE A 513 3.68 18.48 3.04
CA ILE A 513 4.35 18.04 4.27
C ILE A 513 5.52 18.95 4.58
N THR A 514 5.86 19.04 5.87
CA THR A 514 7.13 19.60 6.34
C THR A 514 7.97 18.49 6.97
N LEU A 515 9.29 18.60 6.81
CA LEU A 515 10.26 17.64 7.34
C LEU A 515 11.40 18.38 8.04
N ASP A 516 11.98 17.72 9.06
CA ASP A 516 13.16 18.19 9.79
C ASP A 516 14.46 18.12 8.97
N THR A 517 14.44 17.47 7.82
CA THR A 517 15.59 17.17 6.98
C THR A 517 15.32 17.58 5.53
N ASP A 518 16.26 18.29 4.92
CA ASP A 518 16.23 18.61 3.49
C ASP A 518 16.56 17.37 2.64
N LEU A 519 15.53 16.74 2.09
CA LEU A 519 15.66 15.49 1.33
C LEU A 519 16.44 15.64 0.02
N LEU A 520 16.57 16.84 -0.54
CA LEU A 520 17.34 17.08 -1.76
C LEU A 520 18.84 17.07 -1.52
N THR A 521 19.30 17.52 -0.36
CA THR A 521 20.74 17.79 -0.12
C THR A 521 21.36 16.98 1.03
N CYS A 522 20.55 16.30 1.86
CA CYS A 522 21.05 15.51 2.98
C CYS A 522 21.91 14.30 2.52
N PRO A 523 22.83 13.78 3.35
CA PRO A 523 23.45 12.47 3.12
C PRO A 523 22.40 11.38 2.89
N ALA A 524 22.73 10.34 2.11
CA ALA A 524 21.76 9.31 1.75
C ALA A 524 21.20 8.58 3.00
N GLU A 525 22.03 8.29 3.97
CA GLU A 525 21.67 7.60 5.20
C GLU A 525 20.70 8.44 6.06
N ALA A 526 20.76 9.77 5.97
CA ALA A 526 19.86 10.66 6.69
C ALA A 526 18.40 10.52 6.22
N LEU A 527 18.15 10.02 4.99
CA LEU A 527 16.79 9.71 4.53
C LEU A 527 16.08 8.70 5.43
N LEU A 528 16.81 7.72 5.97
CA LEU A 528 16.24 6.66 6.82
C LEU A 528 15.79 7.19 8.18
N HIS A 529 16.28 8.36 8.58
CA HIS A 529 16.07 8.98 9.89
C HIS A 529 15.28 10.29 9.82
N ALA A 530 15.00 10.80 8.62
CA ALA A 530 14.22 12.01 8.44
C ALA A 530 12.78 11.81 8.95
N ASN A 531 12.23 12.84 9.57
CA ASN A 531 10.89 12.79 10.13
C ASN A 531 9.98 13.85 9.49
N VAL A 532 8.76 13.44 9.23
CA VAL A 532 7.67 14.36 8.90
C VAL A 532 7.26 15.10 10.17
N THR A 533 7.33 16.41 10.13
CA THR A 533 6.96 17.28 11.26
C THR A 533 5.49 17.67 11.19
N ARG A 534 4.97 17.94 9.99
CA ARG A 534 3.54 18.24 9.78
C ARG A 534 3.07 17.67 8.44
N THR A 535 1.78 17.32 8.39
CA THR A 535 1.07 16.93 7.16
C THR A 535 -0.20 17.74 7.01
N TYR A 536 -0.41 18.25 5.82
CA TYR A 536 -1.57 19.05 5.47
C TYR A 536 -2.33 18.43 4.31
N ILE A 537 -3.65 18.42 4.39
CA ILE A 537 -4.56 18.08 3.30
C ILE A 537 -5.57 19.22 3.15
N ASP A 538 -5.73 19.74 1.94
CA ASP A 538 -6.56 20.92 1.67
C ASP A 538 -6.20 22.11 2.59
N GLY A 539 -4.91 22.29 2.89
CA GLY A 539 -4.43 23.29 3.84
C GLY A 539 -4.82 23.05 5.29
N THR A 540 -5.51 21.96 5.61
CA THR A 540 -5.82 21.58 6.99
C THR A 540 -4.70 20.70 7.54
N CYS A 541 -4.15 21.05 8.72
CA CYS A 541 -3.16 20.23 9.41
C CYS A 541 -3.84 18.96 9.93
N VAL A 542 -3.44 17.79 9.40
CA VAL A 542 -3.95 16.46 9.79
C VAL A 542 -2.96 15.71 10.69
N TYR A 543 -1.71 16.16 10.72
CA TYR A 543 -0.67 15.64 11.63
C TYR A 543 0.30 16.76 12.01
N ASN A 544 0.68 16.82 13.29
CA ASN A 544 1.65 17.78 13.81
C ASN A 544 2.46 17.14 14.95
N ASN A 545 3.77 17.01 14.75
CA ASN A 545 4.74 16.47 15.73
C ASN A 545 5.74 17.53 16.20
N VAL A 546 5.52 18.80 15.91
CA VAL A 546 6.38 19.86 16.41
C VAL A 546 6.13 20.02 17.91
N GLN A 547 7.10 19.61 18.73
CA GLN A 547 7.07 19.89 20.17
C GLN A 547 7.14 21.41 20.34
N ARG A 548 6.12 21.99 20.99
CA ARG A 548 6.10 23.40 21.40
C ARG A 548 7.01 23.64 22.57
#